data_fa833b91cdbaa73de1fcd38122b2845b
#
_entry.id   fa833b91cdbaa73de1fcd38122b2845b
#
_cell.length_a   1.000
_cell.length_b   1.000
_cell.length_c   1.000
_cell.angle_alpha   90.00
_cell.angle_beta   90.00
_cell.angle_gamma   90.00
#
_symmetry.space_group_name_H-M   'P 1'
#
loop_
_entity.id
_entity.type
_entity.pdbx_description
1 polymer ?
#
loop_
_entity_poly.entity_id
_entity_poly.type
_entity_poly.pdbx_seq_one_letter_code
_entity_poly.pdbx_strand_id
1 'polypeptide(L)'
;MTRPTNNKFILPIITFIIFLGIWEMVIIIGHYQPVLLPGPALVGKSIWTFIVTGEIFQHLAISLWRFVAGFVVALLVAIPLGFLLGRNRWLYNDIEPLFQLIRPISPIAWAPFVVLWFGIGSLPAIAIIFIAAFFPIVFNTIKGVRDIEPQYLKIAANLNLTGWSLYRNILFPGAFKQIMAGIHMAVGTSWIFLVSGEMIGAQSGLGFLIVDARNMLNLEDVLAAIFFIGLFGFIIDRFISYIEQFILRRVGE
;
A
#
# COMPACT_ATOMS: atom_id res chain seq x y z
N MET A 1 -18.49 10.44 -25.49
CA MET A 1 -17.98 9.58 -26.57
C MET A 1 -17.84 8.17 -26.05
N THR A 2 -18.80 7.30 -26.30
CA THR A 2 -18.78 5.90 -25.89
C THR A 2 -17.89 5.12 -26.85
N ARG A 3 -16.73 4.63 -26.36
CA ARG A 3 -15.86 3.73 -27.15
C ARG A 3 -16.61 2.43 -27.45
N PRO A 4 -16.57 1.92 -28.70
CA PRO A 4 -17.21 0.67 -29.06
C PRO A 4 -16.65 -0.49 -28.21
N THR A 5 -17.52 -1.35 -27.75
CA THR A 5 -17.28 -2.39 -26.73
C THR A 5 -16.22 -3.45 -27.11
N ASN A 6 -15.92 -3.61 -28.40
CA ASN A 6 -14.96 -4.61 -28.88
C ASN A 6 -13.47 -4.23 -28.69
N ASN A 7 -13.15 -2.93 -28.47
CA ASN A 7 -11.75 -2.47 -28.36
C ASN A 7 -11.19 -2.45 -26.93
N LYS A 8 -11.99 -2.83 -25.92
CA LYS A 8 -11.56 -2.71 -24.53
C LYS A 8 -10.40 -3.65 -24.15
N PHE A 9 -10.29 -4.79 -24.81
CA PHE A 9 -9.22 -5.78 -24.55
C PHE A 9 -8.09 -5.73 -25.58
N ILE A 10 -8.39 -5.35 -26.82
CA ILE A 10 -7.41 -5.35 -27.90
C ILE A 10 -6.38 -4.23 -27.69
N LEU A 11 -6.81 -3.04 -27.33
CA LEU A 11 -5.92 -1.89 -27.15
C LEU A 11 -4.84 -2.09 -26.06
N PRO A 12 -5.17 -2.60 -24.84
CA PRO A 12 -4.15 -2.91 -23.84
C PRO A 12 -3.14 -3.97 -24.29
N ILE A 13 -3.59 -4.99 -25.02
CA ILE A 13 -2.72 -6.04 -25.55
C ILE A 13 -1.75 -5.45 -26.59
N ILE A 14 -2.25 -4.64 -27.52
CA ILE A 14 -1.40 -3.97 -28.53
C ILE A 14 -0.38 -3.06 -27.82
N THR A 15 -0.80 -2.28 -26.84
CA THR A 15 0.10 -1.40 -26.06
C THR A 15 1.19 -2.21 -25.38
N PHE A 16 0.85 -3.37 -24.80
CA PHE A 16 1.83 -4.24 -24.15
C PHE A 16 2.83 -4.84 -25.15
N ILE A 17 2.35 -5.29 -26.32
CA ILE A 17 3.22 -5.81 -27.39
C ILE A 17 4.16 -4.70 -27.89
N ILE A 18 3.65 -3.49 -28.11
CA ILE A 18 4.48 -2.35 -28.51
C ILE A 18 5.55 -2.06 -27.44
N PHE A 19 5.19 -2.07 -26.18
CA PHE A 19 6.14 -1.88 -25.07
C PHE A 19 7.26 -2.92 -25.09
N LEU A 20 6.92 -4.21 -25.25
CA LEU A 20 7.91 -5.28 -25.36
C LEU A 20 8.80 -5.13 -26.60
N GLY A 21 8.21 -4.70 -27.73
CA GLY A 21 8.95 -4.43 -28.96
C GLY A 21 9.93 -3.27 -28.83
N ILE A 22 9.52 -2.19 -28.15
CA ILE A 22 10.40 -1.04 -27.88
C ILE A 22 11.55 -1.48 -26.94
N TRP A 23 11.25 -2.25 -25.90
CA TRP A 23 12.26 -2.77 -24.99
C TRP A 23 13.31 -3.60 -25.73
N GLU A 24 12.89 -4.58 -26.54
CA GLU A 24 13.80 -5.40 -27.33
C GLU A 24 14.62 -4.55 -28.34
N MET A 25 13.99 -3.56 -28.98
CA MET A 25 14.65 -2.64 -29.91
C MET A 25 15.74 -1.81 -29.21
N VAL A 26 15.51 -1.34 -28.00
CA VAL A 26 16.51 -0.60 -27.20
C VAL A 26 17.74 -1.49 -26.94
N ILE A 27 17.54 -2.76 -26.63
CA ILE A 27 18.64 -3.71 -26.39
C ILE A 27 19.46 -3.93 -27.66
N ILE A 28 18.80 -4.17 -28.79
CA ILE A 28 19.46 -4.44 -30.08
C ILE A 28 20.25 -3.20 -30.55
N ILE A 29 19.63 -2.03 -30.53
CA ILE A 29 20.28 -0.78 -31.01
C ILE A 29 21.40 -0.35 -30.06
N GLY A 30 21.18 -0.51 -28.75
CA GLY A 30 22.17 -0.12 -27.74
C GLY A 30 23.30 -1.15 -27.54
N HIS A 31 23.23 -2.31 -28.21
CA HIS A 31 24.17 -3.44 -28.04
C HIS A 31 24.40 -3.80 -26.58
N TYR A 32 23.34 -3.71 -25.74
CA TYR A 32 23.43 -4.01 -24.30
C TYR A 32 23.69 -5.50 -24.09
N GLN A 33 24.66 -5.79 -23.23
CA GLN A 33 24.88 -7.18 -22.79
C GLN A 33 23.71 -7.62 -21.88
N PRO A 34 23.26 -8.90 -21.93
CA PRO A 34 22.17 -9.41 -21.10
C PRO A 34 22.36 -9.21 -19.60
N VAL A 35 23.63 -9.16 -19.15
CA VAL A 35 23.99 -8.88 -17.75
C VAL A 35 23.65 -7.44 -17.34
N LEU A 36 23.59 -6.48 -18.27
CA LEU A 36 23.25 -5.09 -17.99
C LEU A 36 21.77 -4.78 -18.22
N LEU A 37 21.21 -5.36 -19.29
CA LEU A 37 19.80 -5.19 -19.62
C LEU A 37 19.28 -6.49 -20.28
N PRO A 38 18.66 -7.41 -19.50
CA PRO A 38 18.12 -8.63 -20.06
C PRO A 38 16.90 -8.35 -20.94
N GLY A 39 16.79 -9.14 -22.02
CA GLY A 39 15.64 -9.05 -22.93
C GLY A 39 14.36 -9.64 -22.34
N PRO A 40 13.19 -9.27 -22.92
CA PRO A 40 11.88 -9.78 -22.47
C PRO A 40 11.81 -11.30 -22.40
N ALA A 41 12.48 -12.00 -23.32
CA ALA A 41 12.50 -13.46 -23.35
C ALA A 41 13.22 -14.09 -22.13
N LEU A 42 14.35 -13.49 -21.70
CA LEU A 42 15.09 -13.95 -20.52
C LEU A 42 14.27 -13.70 -19.25
N VAL A 43 13.68 -12.51 -19.12
CA VAL A 43 12.80 -12.17 -18.00
C VAL A 43 11.58 -13.08 -17.96
N GLY A 44 10.97 -13.39 -19.11
CA GLY A 44 9.86 -14.35 -19.20
C GLY A 44 10.25 -15.76 -18.75
N LYS A 45 11.47 -16.20 -19.05
CA LYS A 45 12.00 -17.48 -18.57
C LYS A 45 12.19 -17.46 -17.04
N SER A 46 12.72 -16.39 -16.49
CA SER A 46 12.89 -16.23 -15.05
C SER A 46 11.53 -16.21 -14.32
N ILE A 47 10.53 -15.47 -14.84
CA ILE A 47 9.15 -15.49 -14.33
C ILE A 47 8.60 -16.91 -14.27
N TRP A 48 8.77 -17.66 -15.36
CA TRP A 48 8.33 -19.05 -15.44
C TRP A 48 9.05 -19.94 -14.43
N THR A 49 10.35 -19.78 -14.27
CA THR A 49 11.15 -20.53 -13.29
C THR A 49 10.63 -20.28 -11.87
N PHE A 50 10.42 -19.02 -11.48
CA PHE A 50 9.88 -18.67 -10.15
C PHE A 50 8.50 -19.27 -9.87
N ILE A 51 7.65 -19.41 -10.90
CA ILE A 51 6.34 -20.06 -10.76
C ILE A 51 6.49 -21.56 -10.56
N VAL A 52 7.31 -22.21 -11.40
CA VAL A 52 7.46 -23.69 -11.39
C VAL A 52 8.19 -24.17 -10.14
N THR A 53 9.21 -23.44 -9.68
CA THR A 53 9.92 -23.76 -8.42
C THR A 53 9.08 -23.47 -7.20
N GLY A 54 8.06 -22.63 -7.32
CA GLY A 54 7.25 -22.20 -6.21
C GLY A 54 7.89 -21.15 -5.31
N GLU A 55 9.10 -20.70 -5.62
CA GLU A 55 9.88 -19.75 -4.84
C GLU A 55 9.13 -18.40 -4.64
N ILE A 56 8.52 -17.90 -5.72
CA ILE A 56 7.75 -16.66 -5.66
C ILE A 56 6.61 -16.70 -4.63
N PHE A 57 5.94 -17.84 -4.48
CA PHE A 57 4.83 -17.97 -3.54
C PHE A 57 5.30 -17.95 -2.08
N GLN A 58 6.50 -18.48 -1.79
CA GLN A 58 7.09 -18.42 -0.45
C GLN A 58 7.42 -16.97 -0.09
N HIS A 59 8.11 -16.25 -0.98
CA HIS A 59 8.45 -14.84 -0.77
C HIS A 59 7.19 -13.98 -0.67
N LEU A 60 6.18 -14.22 -1.52
CA LEU A 60 4.91 -13.52 -1.48
C LEU A 60 4.17 -13.73 -0.15
N ALA A 61 4.09 -14.97 0.33
CA ALA A 61 3.41 -15.27 1.60
C ALA A 61 4.04 -14.52 2.78
N ILE A 62 5.37 -14.44 2.81
CA ILE A 62 6.11 -13.72 3.84
C ILE A 62 5.86 -12.20 3.72
N SER A 63 5.91 -11.64 2.52
CA SER A 63 5.62 -10.21 2.27
C SER A 63 4.19 -9.86 2.65
N LEU A 64 3.21 -10.69 2.29
CA LEU A 64 1.80 -10.50 2.68
C LEU A 64 1.60 -10.55 4.19
N TRP A 65 2.25 -11.49 4.87
CA TRP A 65 2.20 -11.55 6.33
C TRP A 65 2.72 -10.25 6.98
N ARG A 66 3.88 -9.75 6.54
CA ARG A 66 4.45 -8.48 7.04
C ARG A 66 3.54 -7.31 6.74
N PHE A 67 2.99 -7.28 5.52
CA PHE A 67 2.04 -6.25 5.10
C PHE A 67 0.83 -6.23 6.02
N VAL A 68 0.16 -7.36 6.19
CA VAL A 68 -1.02 -7.47 7.06
C VAL A 68 -0.69 -7.10 8.50
N ALA A 69 0.42 -7.59 9.05
CA ALA A 69 0.83 -7.29 10.42
C ALA A 69 1.03 -5.79 10.63
N GLY A 70 1.84 -5.12 9.79
CA GLY A 70 2.10 -3.68 9.92
C GLY A 70 0.86 -2.83 9.67
N PHE A 71 0.05 -3.23 8.69
CA PHE A 71 -1.17 -2.53 8.33
C PHE A 71 -2.25 -2.62 9.42
N VAL A 72 -2.45 -3.81 10.00
CA VAL A 72 -3.40 -3.99 11.11
C VAL A 72 -2.99 -3.19 12.33
N VAL A 73 -1.70 -3.17 12.69
CA VAL A 73 -1.21 -2.32 13.78
C VAL A 73 -1.48 -0.84 13.48
N ALA A 74 -1.27 -0.41 12.23
CA ALA A 74 -1.58 0.96 11.82
C ALA A 74 -3.09 1.29 11.96
N LEU A 75 -3.99 0.39 11.55
CA LEU A 75 -5.43 0.56 11.72
C LEU A 75 -5.82 0.69 13.19
N LEU A 76 -5.29 -0.21 14.03
CA LEU A 76 -5.61 -0.25 15.47
C LEU A 76 -5.13 1.01 16.23
N VAL A 77 -4.09 1.68 15.75
CA VAL A 77 -3.57 2.91 16.36
C VAL A 77 -4.15 4.16 15.70
N ALA A 78 -4.15 4.23 14.36
CA ALA A 78 -4.50 5.44 13.64
C ALA A 78 -6.01 5.77 13.70
N ILE A 79 -6.89 4.74 13.64
CA ILE A 79 -8.34 4.99 13.70
C ILE A 79 -8.76 5.53 15.07
N PRO A 80 -8.44 4.91 16.23
CA PRO A 80 -8.78 5.48 17.53
C PRO A 80 -8.18 6.86 17.76
N LEU A 81 -6.92 7.06 17.38
CA LEU A 81 -6.26 8.35 17.46
C LEU A 81 -6.95 9.40 16.58
N GLY A 82 -7.34 9.02 15.36
CA GLY A 82 -8.07 9.88 14.45
C GLY A 82 -9.43 10.31 15.00
N PHE A 83 -10.17 9.43 15.65
CA PHE A 83 -11.42 9.79 16.36
C PHE A 83 -11.15 10.73 17.54
N LEU A 84 -10.15 10.45 18.35
CA LEU A 84 -9.78 11.28 19.49
C LEU A 84 -9.44 12.71 19.05
N LEU A 85 -8.57 12.86 18.05
CA LEU A 85 -8.13 14.15 17.53
C LEU A 85 -9.19 14.86 16.69
N GLY A 86 -10.02 14.11 15.96
CA GLY A 86 -11.13 14.64 15.17
C GLY A 86 -12.18 15.30 16.05
N ARG A 87 -12.50 14.68 17.20
CA ARG A 87 -13.48 15.18 18.17
C ARG A 87 -12.93 16.31 19.04
N ASN A 88 -11.66 16.26 19.42
CA ASN A 88 -11.04 17.21 20.34
C ASN A 88 -10.19 18.21 19.57
N ARG A 89 -10.78 19.38 19.24
CA ARG A 89 -10.10 20.47 18.52
C ARG A 89 -8.87 21.00 19.26
N TRP A 90 -8.93 21.04 20.56
CA TRP A 90 -7.84 21.54 21.40
C TRP A 90 -6.60 20.65 21.28
N LEU A 91 -6.81 19.37 21.53
CA LEU A 91 -5.74 18.37 21.43
C LEU A 91 -5.16 18.29 20.01
N TYR A 92 -5.99 18.44 19.00
CA TYR A 92 -5.51 18.46 17.62
C TYR A 92 -4.62 19.67 17.33
N ASN A 93 -5.03 20.86 17.73
CA ASN A 93 -4.27 22.09 17.47
C ASN A 93 -2.87 22.04 18.11
N ASP A 94 -2.73 21.36 19.26
CA ASP A 94 -1.44 21.19 19.93
C ASP A 94 -0.55 20.16 19.20
N ILE A 95 -1.15 19.11 18.61
CA ILE A 95 -0.41 18.03 17.93
C ILE A 95 -0.20 18.31 16.43
N GLU A 96 -1.07 19.11 15.81
CA GLU A 96 -1.02 19.41 14.38
C GLU A 96 0.34 19.90 13.88
N PRO A 97 1.04 20.84 14.57
CA PRO A 97 2.36 21.29 14.12
C PRO A 97 3.38 20.16 14.07
N LEU A 98 3.33 19.23 15.03
CA LEU A 98 4.20 18.05 15.05
C LEU A 98 3.89 17.12 13.88
N PHE A 99 2.62 16.87 13.60
CA PHE A 99 2.19 16.07 12.46
C PHE A 99 2.61 16.69 11.12
N GLN A 100 2.47 18.01 10.97
CA GLN A 100 2.90 18.72 9.76
C GLN A 100 4.42 18.62 9.54
N LEU A 101 5.20 18.55 10.61
CA LEU A 101 6.66 18.40 10.53
C LEU A 101 7.07 16.97 10.18
N ILE A 102 6.39 15.95 10.72
CA ILE A 102 6.75 14.54 10.52
C ILE A 102 6.19 13.99 9.19
N ARG A 103 5.00 14.42 8.79
CA ARG A 103 4.29 13.93 7.59
C ARG A 103 5.11 13.94 6.29
N PRO A 104 5.89 14.99 5.96
CA PRO A 104 6.68 15.02 4.73
C PRO A 104 7.90 14.08 4.77
N ILE A 105 8.25 13.53 5.93
CA ILE A 105 9.38 12.61 6.04
C ILE A 105 8.97 11.27 5.43
N SER A 106 9.70 10.83 4.41
CA SER A 106 9.46 9.53 3.78
C SER A 106 9.61 8.39 4.79
N PRO A 107 8.70 7.40 4.85
CA PRO A 107 8.82 6.23 5.71
C PRO A 107 10.16 5.51 5.60
N ILE A 108 10.77 5.48 4.41
CA ILE A 108 12.06 4.84 4.19
C ILE A 108 13.22 5.59 4.86
N ALA A 109 13.08 6.90 5.11
CA ALA A 109 14.11 7.67 5.80
C ALA A 109 14.31 7.20 7.26
N TRP A 110 13.31 6.53 7.84
CA TRP A 110 13.37 5.94 9.16
C TRP A 110 14.09 4.58 9.19
N ALA A 111 14.38 3.99 8.02
CA ALA A 111 14.94 2.65 7.93
C ALA A 111 16.23 2.42 8.75
N PRO A 112 17.22 3.33 8.78
CA PRO A 112 18.42 3.13 9.61
C PRO A 112 18.09 3.00 11.09
N PHE A 113 17.18 3.82 11.61
CA PHE A 113 16.75 3.77 13.01
C PHE A 113 15.94 2.50 13.29
N VAL A 114 15.04 2.15 12.38
CA VAL A 114 14.19 0.96 12.52
C VAL A 114 15.04 -0.31 12.55
N VAL A 115 16.05 -0.42 11.68
CA VAL A 115 16.99 -1.55 11.68
C VAL A 115 17.85 -1.55 12.96
N LEU A 116 18.27 -0.38 13.42
CA LEU A 116 19.04 -0.27 14.68
C LEU A 116 18.23 -0.73 15.89
N TRP A 117 16.93 -0.41 15.94
CA TRP A 117 16.07 -0.73 17.09
C TRP A 117 15.54 -2.15 17.06
N PHE A 118 15.19 -2.68 15.89
CA PHE A 118 14.53 -3.98 15.73
C PHE A 118 15.44 -5.07 15.16
N GLY A 119 16.67 -4.73 14.77
CA GLY A 119 17.60 -5.69 14.16
C GLY A 119 17.23 -6.07 12.73
N ILE A 120 17.89 -7.12 12.23
CA ILE A 120 17.63 -7.71 10.91
C ILE A 120 16.49 -8.72 11.03
N GLY A 121 15.54 -8.70 10.09
CA GLY A 121 14.40 -9.62 10.07
C GLY A 121 13.10 -9.00 9.58
N SER A 122 11.98 -9.47 10.11
CA SER A 122 10.64 -9.03 9.67
C SER A 122 10.20 -7.70 10.30
N LEU A 123 10.65 -7.39 11.52
CA LEU A 123 10.19 -6.22 12.27
C LEU A 123 10.49 -4.88 11.59
N PRO A 124 11.66 -4.65 10.98
CA PRO A 124 11.92 -3.42 10.24
C PRO A 124 10.89 -3.15 9.13
N ALA A 125 10.59 -4.16 8.30
CA ALA A 125 9.61 -4.01 7.25
C ALA A 125 8.20 -3.72 7.82
N ILE A 126 7.78 -4.40 8.88
CA ILE A 126 6.51 -4.18 9.58
C ILE A 126 6.42 -2.74 10.11
N ALA A 127 7.48 -2.22 10.72
CA ALA A 127 7.52 -0.85 11.23
C ALA A 127 7.43 0.20 10.10
N ILE A 128 8.11 -0.02 8.99
CA ILE A 128 8.03 0.87 7.82
C ILE A 128 6.62 0.86 7.22
N ILE A 129 5.96 -0.30 7.12
CA ILE A 129 4.57 -0.42 6.69
C ILE A 129 3.65 0.36 7.63
N PHE A 130 3.85 0.20 8.95
CA PHE A 130 3.09 0.94 9.95
C PHE A 130 3.21 2.45 9.74
N ILE A 131 4.43 2.99 9.60
CA ILE A 131 4.66 4.42 9.38
C ILE A 131 3.98 4.89 8.09
N ALA A 132 4.08 4.12 7.01
CA ALA A 132 3.48 4.44 5.72
C ALA A 132 1.95 4.46 5.74
N ALA A 133 1.32 3.54 6.51
CA ALA A 133 -0.13 3.46 6.64
C ALA A 133 -0.70 4.48 7.63
N PHE A 134 0.03 4.82 8.67
CA PHE A 134 -0.45 5.59 9.80
C PHE A 134 -1.01 6.96 9.40
N PHE A 135 -0.23 7.76 8.67
CA PHE A 135 -0.64 9.13 8.33
C PHE A 135 -1.87 9.20 7.42
N PRO A 136 -1.96 8.45 6.31
CA PRO A 136 -3.17 8.44 5.49
C PRO A 136 -4.42 8.08 6.28
N ILE A 137 -4.34 7.08 7.17
CA ILE A 137 -5.49 6.61 7.95
C ILE A 137 -5.88 7.67 9.01
N VAL A 138 -4.93 8.16 9.80
CA VAL A 138 -5.23 9.09 10.88
C VAL A 138 -5.81 10.41 10.37
N PHE A 139 -5.24 10.98 9.31
CA PHE A 139 -5.73 12.25 8.77
C PHE A 139 -7.10 12.12 8.12
N ASN A 140 -7.35 11.05 7.36
CA ASN A 140 -8.67 10.82 6.79
C ASN A 140 -9.72 10.53 7.88
N THR A 141 -9.35 9.83 8.95
CA THR A 141 -10.25 9.63 10.10
C THR A 141 -10.56 10.94 10.79
N ILE A 142 -9.56 11.80 11.07
CA ILE A 142 -9.76 13.14 11.63
C ILE A 142 -10.71 13.95 10.76
N LYS A 143 -10.45 13.98 9.45
CA LYS A 143 -11.28 14.68 8.48
C LYS A 143 -12.70 14.15 8.50
N GLY A 144 -12.89 12.83 8.44
CA GLY A 144 -14.21 12.21 8.46
C GLY A 144 -15.03 12.58 9.70
N VAL A 145 -14.39 12.60 10.87
CA VAL A 145 -15.07 13.01 12.12
C VAL A 145 -15.47 14.48 12.11
N ARG A 146 -14.66 15.36 11.52
CA ARG A 146 -14.91 16.81 11.47
C ARG A 146 -15.92 17.21 10.41
N ASP A 147 -16.00 16.45 9.34
CA ASP A 147 -16.94 16.71 8.23
C ASP A 147 -18.36 16.22 8.55
N ILE A 148 -18.59 15.61 9.73
CA ILE A 148 -19.93 15.22 10.17
C ILE A 148 -20.79 16.49 10.34
N GLU A 149 -21.93 16.52 9.63
CA GLU A 149 -22.83 17.66 9.67
C GLU A 149 -23.34 17.95 11.09
N PRO A 150 -23.35 19.24 11.51
CA PRO A 150 -23.75 19.61 12.87
C PRO A 150 -25.16 19.16 13.29
N GLN A 151 -26.05 18.94 12.30
CA GLN A 151 -27.40 18.44 12.55
C GLN A 151 -27.40 17.05 13.17
N TYR A 152 -26.53 16.13 12.74
CA TYR A 152 -26.43 14.79 13.34
C TYR A 152 -25.92 14.85 14.78
N LEU A 153 -25.00 15.77 15.07
CA LEU A 153 -24.52 15.98 16.44
C LEU A 153 -25.60 16.58 17.36
N LYS A 154 -26.47 17.47 16.83
CA LYS A 154 -27.63 17.97 17.56
C LYS A 154 -28.66 16.88 17.84
N ILE A 155 -28.96 16.03 16.87
CA ILE A 155 -29.84 14.86 17.04
C ILE A 155 -29.26 13.93 18.12
N ALA A 156 -27.98 13.66 18.10
CA ALA A 156 -27.31 12.84 19.10
C ALA A 156 -27.45 13.43 20.51
N ALA A 157 -27.31 14.76 20.65
CA ALA A 157 -27.48 15.45 21.91
C ALA A 157 -28.93 15.36 22.43
N ASN A 158 -29.92 15.54 21.54
CA ASN A 158 -31.35 15.42 21.90
C ASN A 158 -31.73 14.01 22.35
N LEU A 159 -31.05 12.97 21.78
CA LEU A 159 -31.24 11.57 22.16
C LEU A 159 -30.34 11.17 23.36
N ASN A 160 -29.63 12.13 23.99
CA ASN A 160 -28.69 11.88 25.08
C ASN A 160 -27.63 10.80 24.74
N LEU A 161 -27.22 10.71 23.47
CA LEU A 161 -26.17 9.75 23.06
C LEU A 161 -24.80 10.25 23.53
N THR A 162 -24.16 9.49 24.40
CA THR A 162 -22.83 9.82 24.95
C THR A 162 -21.88 8.61 24.86
N GLY A 163 -20.60 8.86 25.05
CA GLY A 163 -19.60 7.79 25.10
C GLY A 163 -19.63 6.85 23.90
N TRP A 164 -19.64 5.55 24.14
CA TRP A 164 -19.62 4.51 23.12
C TRP A 164 -20.84 4.53 22.17
N SER A 165 -22.02 4.89 22.71
CA SER A 165 -23.25 4.99 21.89
C SER A 165 -23.13 6.08 20.82
N LEU A 166 -22.54 7.23 21.16
CA LEU A 166 -22.28 8.30 20.19
C LEU A 166 -21.29 7.83 19.10
N TYR A 167 -20.21 7.15 19.50
CA TYR A 167 -19.23 6.63 18.53
C TYR A 167 -19.86 5.65 17.55
N ARG A 168 -20.58 4.66 18.06
CA ARG A 168 -21.16 3.58 17.25
C ARG A 168 -22.26 4.06 16.29
N ASN A 169 -23.11 4.98 16.76
CA ASN A 169 -24.34 5.33 16.03
C ASN A 169 -24.21 6.57 15.16
N ILE A 170 -23.25 7.47 15.46
CA ILE A 170 -23.11 8.74 14.75
C ILE A 170 -21.69 8.92 14.19
N LEU A 171 -20.65 8.85 15.04
CA LEU A 171 -19.30 9.22 14.60
C LEU A 171 -18.70 8.22 13.63
N PHE A 172 -18.81 6.92 13.91
CA PHE A 172 -18.26 5.89 13.05
C PHE A 172 -18.98 5.81 11.69
N PRO A 173 -20.33 5.74 11.64
CA PRO A 173 -21.02 5.78 10.34
C PRO A 173 -20.78 7.07 9.57
N GLY A 174 -20.80 8.21 10.23
CA GLY A 174 -20.59 9.51 9.58
C GLY A 174 -19.16 9.70 9.03
N ALA A 175 -18.16 9.15 9.71
CA ALA A 175 -16.77 9.21 9.25
C ALA A 175 -16.37 8.07 8.31
N PHE A 176 -17.21 7.06 8.14
CA PHE A 176 -16.87 5.78 7.52
C PHE A 176 -16.30 5.94 6.11
N LYS A 177 -16.91 6.76 5.27
CA LYS A 177 -16.44 7.02 3.90
C LYS A 177 -15.03 7.57 3.85
N GLN A 178 -14.72 8.54 4.72
CA GLN A 178 -13.38 9.13 4.80
C GLN A 178 -12.36 8.13 5.39
N ILE A 179 -12.76 7.33 6.36
CA ILE A 179 -11.91 6.25 6.90
C ILE A 179 -11.56 5.26 5.80
N MET A 180 -12.53 4.81 5.00
CA MET A 180 -12.29 3.89 3.87
C MET A 180 -11.37 4.51 2.82
N ALA A 181 -11.55 5.78 2.48
CA ALA A 181 -10.63 6.49 1.59
C ALA A 181 -9.19 6.53 2.15
N GLY A 182 -9.05 6.77 3.46
CA GLY A 182 -7.75 6.71 4.15
C GLY A 182 -7.12 5.32 4.11
N ILE A 183 -7.91 4.28 4.33
CA ILE A 183 -7.48 2.87 4.23
C ILE A 183 -6.99 2.55 2.81
N HIS A 184 -7.75 2.93 1.79
CA HIS A 184 -7.39 2.70 0.39
C HIS A 184 -6.05 3.38 0.03
N MET A 185 -5.89 4.66 0.37
CA MET A 185 -4.61 5.37 0.18
C MET A 185 -3.47 4.69 0.93
N ALA A 186 -3.71 4.24 2.15
CA ALA A 186 -2.71 3.58 2.99
C ALA A 186 -2.26 2.22 2.42
N VAL A 187 -3.17 1.44 1.81
CA VAL A 187 -2.82 0.17 1.16
C VAL A 187 -1.80 0.39 0.04
N GLY A 188 -2.07 1.33 -0.87
CA GLY A 188 -1.17 1.63 -1.98
C GLY A 188 0.21 2.11 -1.50
N THR A 189 0.24 3.07 -0.57
CA THR A 189 1.50 3.59 -0.01
C THR A 189 2.27 2.51 0.74
N SER A 190 1.61 1.72 1.58
CA SER A 190 2.25 0.68 2.40
C SER A 190 2.81 -0.46 1.56
N TRP A 191 2.16 -0.81 0.43
CA TRP A 191 2.69 -1.81 -0.49
C TRP A 191 4.03 -1.37 -1.11
N ILE A 192 4.14 -0.11 -1.53
CA ILE A 192 5.39 0.45 -2.06
C ILE A 192 6.50 0.41 -0.99
N PHE A 193 6.19 0.83 0.23
CA PHE A 193 7.17 0.90 1.31
C PHE A 193 7.49 -0.47 1.95
N LEU A 194 6.62 -1.48 1.82
CA LEU A 194 6.91 -2.86 2.18
C LEU A 194 8.16 -3.36 1.44
N VAL A 195 8.16 -3.21 0.10
CA VAL A 195 9.28 -3.65 -0.75
C VAL A 195 10.58 -2.96 -0.33
N SER A 196 10.52 -1.64 -0.13
CA SER A 196 11.69 -0.87 0.32
C SER A 196 12.18 -1.31 1.70
N GLY A 197 11.27 -1.62 2.62
CA GLY A 197 11.60 -2.12 3.96
C GLY A 197 12.25 -3.51 3.93
N GLU A 198 11.77 -4.38 3.03
CA GLU A 198 12.35 -5.72 2.84
C GLU A 198 13.74 -5.68 2.18
N MET A 199 14.01 -4.70 1.31
CA MET A 199 15.32 -4.52 0.70
C MET A 199 16.42 -4.13 1.70
N ILE A 200 16.06 -3.53 2.84
CA ILE A 200 17.05 -2.99 3.78
C ILE A 200 17.36 -3.96 4.91
N GLY A 201 16.36 -4.61 5.46
CA GLY A 201 16.57 -5.38 6.71
C GLY A 201 16.04 -6.81 6.69
N ALA A 202 15.40 -7.28 5.61
CA ALA A 202 14.83 -8.61 5.55
C ALA A 202 15.78 -9.64 4.92
N GLN A 203 15.59 -10.93 5.29
CA GLN A 203 16.27 -12.09 4.71
C GLN A 203 15.31 -12.97 3.90
N SER A 204 14.14 -12.44 3.54
CA SER A 204 13.09 -13.11 2.78
C SER A 204 12.07 -12.07 2.33
N GLY A 205 11.17 -12.44 1.42
CA GLY A 205 10.14 -11.55 0.88
C GLY A 205 10.50 -11.05 -0.52
N LEU A 206 9.55 -10.34 -1.15
CA LEU A 206 9.69 -9.88 -2.54
C LEU A 206 10.80 -8.84 -2.70
N GLY A 207 10.96 -7.93 -1.72
CA GLY A 207 12.04 -6.95 -1.73
C GLY A 207 13.42 -7.58 -1.50
N PHE A 208 13.50 -8.60 -0.65
CA PHE A 208 14.73 -9.38 -0.46
C PHE A 208 15.12 -10.09 -1.78
N LEU A 209 14.18 -10.66 -2.50
CA LEU A 209 14.44 -11.35 -3.78
C LEU A 209 15.14 -10.43 -4.79
N ILE A 210 14.75 -9.13 -4.85
CA ILE A 210 15.42 -8.14 -5.69
C ILE A 210 16.89 -7.97 -5.27
N VAL A 211 17.14 -7.83 -3.96
CA VAL A 211 18.49 -7.59 -3.44
C VAL A 211 19.38 -8.81 -3.65
N ASP A 212 18.86 -9.99 -3.44
CA ASP A 212 19.54 -11.25 -3.61
C ASP A 212 19.94 -11.47 -5.07
N ALA A 213 18.98 -11.39 -5.98
CA ALA A 213 19.22 -11.48 -7.43
C ALA A 213 20.22 -10.42 -7.93
N ARG A 214 20.12 -9.17 -7.44
CA ARG A 214 21.06 -8.11 -7.76
C ARG A 214 22.49 -8.44 -7.29
N ASN A 215 22.63 -8.99 -6.09
CA ASN A 215 23.94 -9.35 -5.54
C ASN A 215 24.57 -10.53 -6.31
N MET A 216 23.74 -11.38 -6.90
CA MET A 216 24.18 -12.45 -7.81
C MET A 216 24.42 -11.97 -9.25
N LEU A 217 24.24 -10.66 -9.54
CA LEU A 217 24.31 -10.07 -10.88
C LEU A 217 23.33 -10.69 -11.89
N ASN A 218 22.21 -11.20 -11.40
CA ASN A 218 21.17 -11.87 -12.17
C ASN A 218 20.01 -10.89 -12.41
N LEU A 219 20.16 -10.00 -13.38
CA LEU A 219 19.19 -8.92 -13.62
C LEU A 219 17.86 -9.41 -14.21
N GLU A 220 17.81 -10.57 -14.86
CA GLU A 220 16.56 -11.19 -15.30
C GLU A 220 15.66 -11.55 -14.11
N ASP A 221 16.24 -12.04 -13.02
CA ASP A 221 15.51 -12.35 -11.79
C ASP A 221 15.09 -11.08 -11.05
N VAL A 222 15.93 -10.03 -11.08
CA VAL A 222 15.54 -8.71 -10.56
C VAL A 222 14.28 -8.18 -11.27
N LEU A 223 14.27 -8.19 -12.61
CA LEU A 223 13.12 -7.70 -13.38
C LEU A 223 11.90 -8.62 -13.24
N ALA A 224 12.09 -9.92 -13.10
CA ALA A 224 11.02 -10.86 -12.79
C ALA A 224 10.41 -10.60 -11.40
N ALA A 225 11.23 -10.33 -10.39
CA ALA A 225 10.75 -9.96 -9.05
C ALA A 225 9.97 -8.63 -9.08
N ILE A 226 10.46 -7.61 -9.80
CA ILE A 226 9.75 -6.34 -10.00
C ILE A 226 8.40 -6.55 -10.68
N PHE A 227 8.33 -7.42 -11.70
CA PHE A 227 7.07 -7.78 -12.36
C PHE A 227 6.06 -8.37 -11.36
N PHE A 228 6.48 -9.31 -10.51
CA PHE A 228 5.61 -9.90 -9.51
C PHE A 228 5.15 -8.89 -8.46
N ILE A 229 6.02 -7.98 -8.01
CA ILE A 229 5.65 -6.91 -7.09
C ILE A 229 4.54 -6.04 -7.70
N GLY A 230 4.69 -5.65 -8.97
CA GLY A 230 3.67 -4.88 -9.68
C GLY A 230 2.36 -5.66 -9.84
N LEU A 231 2.43 -6.93 -10.22
CA LEU A 231 1.28 -7.80 -10.38
C LEU A 231 0.50 -7.98 -9.06
N PHE A 232 1.20 -8.30 -7.98
CA PHE A 232 0.56 -8.50 -6.67
C PHE A 232 0.05 -7.19 -6.09
N GLY A 233 0.77 -6.08 -6.28
CA GLY A 233 0.27 -4.75 -5.91
C GLY A 233 -1.04 -4.42 -6.61
N PHE A 234 -1.13 -4.68 -7.91
CA PHE A 234 -2.35 -4.50 -8.67
C PHE A 234 -3.51 -5.39 -8.17
N ILE A 235 -3.22 -6.65 -7.84
CA ILE A 235 -4.23 -7.58 -7.31
C ILE A 235 -4.75 -7.09 -5.95
N ILE A 236 -3.86 -6.66 -5.06
CA ILE A 236 -4.22 -6.14 -3.74
C ILE A 236 -5.07 -4.88 -3.87
N ASP A 237 -4.69 -3.94 -4.73
CA ASP A 237 -5.44 -2.70 -4.98
C ASP A 237 -6.86 -3.01 -5.51
N ARG A 238 -6.98 -3.93 -6.45
CA ARG A 238 -8.28 -4.38 -6.96
C ARG A 238 -9.14 -5.06 -5.90
N PHE A 239 -8.52 -5.88 -5.07
CA PHE A 239 -9.21 -6.57 -3.98
C PHE A 239 -9.76 -5.56 -2.95
N ILE A 240 -8.95 -4.59 -2.53
CA ILE A 240 -9.38 -3.53 -1.61
C ILE A 240 -10.48 -2.66 -2.23
N SER A 241 -10.32 -2.26 -3.49
CA SER A 241 -11.36 -1.51 -4.23
C SER A 241 -12.70 -2.25 -4.29
N TYR A 242 -12.65 -3.57 -4.46
CA TYR A 242 -13.86 -4.40 -4.45
C TYR A 242 -14.52 -4.45 -3.07
N ILE A 243 -13.74 -4.64 -2.02
CA ILE A 243 -14.21 -4.61 -0.64
C ILE A 243 -14.85 -3.26 -0.31
N GLU A 244 -14.17 -2.16 -0.65
CA GLU A 244 -14.67 -0.79 -0.45
C GLU A 244 -16.04 -0.60 -1.11
N GLN A 245 -16.16 -0.93 -2.38
CA GLN A 245 -17.44 -0.82 -3.11
C GLN A 245 -18.54 -1.70 -2.52
N PHE A 246 -18.20 -2.92 -2.09
CA PHE A 246 -19.15 -3.83 -1.47
C PHE A 246 -19.70 -3.29 -0.15
N ILE A 247 -18.82 -2.70 0.68
CA ILE A 247 -19.22 -2.15 1.97
C ILE A 247 -20.02 -0.85 1.78
N LEU A 248 -19.59 0.06 0.91
CA LEU A 248 -20.30 1.32 0.64
C LEU A 248 -21.72 1.07 0.14
N ARG A 249 -21.93 0.09 -0.75
CA ARG A 249 -23.27 -0.31 -1.21
C ARG A 249 -24.18 -0.83 -0.08
N ARG A 250 -23.62 -1.40 0.96
CA ARG A 250 -24.41 -1.89 2.13
C ARG A 250 -24.73 -0.79 3.14
N VAL A 251 -23.92 0.23 3.21
CA VAL A 251 -24.10 1.37 4.14
C VAL A 251 -25.10 2.41 3.57
N GLY A 252 -25.57 2.24 2.32
CA GLY A 252 -26.67 3.04 1.76
C GLY A 252 -26.20 4.20 0.87
N GLU A 253 -25.03 4.11 0.29
CA GLU A 253 -24.58 4.98 -0.83
C GLU A 253 -24.49 4.22 -2.15
#